data_e4c125d25d50e1b19ca980fbb191b2ce
#
_entry.id   e4c125d25d50e1b19ca980fbb191b2ce
#
_cell.length_a   1.000
_cell.length_b   1.000
_cell.length_c   1.000
_cell.angle_alpha   90.00
_cell.angle_beta   90.00
_cell.angle_gamma   90.00
#
_symmetry.space_group_name_H-M   'P 1'
#
loop_
_entity.id
_entity.type
_entity.pdbx_description
1 polymer ?
#
loop_
_entity_poly.entity_id
_entity_poly.type
_entity_poly.pdbx_seq_one_letter_code
_entity_poly.pdbx_strand_id
1 'polypeptide(L)'
;KEIWERVEESLKAVGMYEYRKHSPNKLSGGQKQRVSIAGVIAMHPKCIVMDEPTAMLDPNGRKEVIRAARALNDVEKVTIILITPYMEEVIYADKVFVMDKGAIALSGTPKEVFSHVEELKELRLDVPQVTMLAHELKKQGLALPDGILTVDEFVAEMKKITGR
;
A
#
# COMPACT_ATOMS: atom_id res chain seq x y z
N LYS A 1 -7.47 -19.68 -28.04
CA LYS A 1 -6.03 -19.37 -27.95
C LYS A 1 -5.83 -18.10 -27.14
N GLU A 2 -6.39 -16.98 -27.56
CA GLU A 2 -6.28 -15.67 -26.89
C GLU A 2 -6.66 -15.69 -25.38
N ILE A 3 -7.72 -16.40 -24.98
CA ILE A 3 -8.13 -16.52 -23.58
C ILE A 3 -7.00 -17.11 -22.71
N TRP A 4 -6.35 -18.15 -23.18
CA TRP A 4 -5.26 -18.79 -22.44
C TRP A 4 -4.01 -17.93 -22.36
N GLU A 5 -3.71 -17.15 -23.40
CA GLU A 5 -2.62 -16.18 -23.40
C GLU A 5 -2.86 -15.10 -22.33
N ARG A 6 -4.07 -14.53 -22.28
CA ARG A 6 -4.45 -13.54 -21.24
C ARG A 6 -4.41 -14.11 -19.83
N VAL A 7 -4.88 -15.35 -19.63
CA VAL A 7 -4.80 -16.03 -18.32
C VAL A 7 -3.34 -16.21 -17.89
N GLU A 8 -2.48 -16.64 -18.81
CA GLU A 8 -1.05 -16.85 -18.54
C GLU A 8 -0.35 -15.53 -18.19
N GLU A 9 -0.55 -14.49 -18.97
CA GLU A 9 0.01 -13.15 -18.72
C GLU A 9 -0.44 -12.60 -17.38
N SER A 10 -1.75 -12.67 -17.07
CA SER A 10 -2.30 -12.18 -15.82
C SER A 10 -1.78 -12.93 -14.60
N LEU A 11 -1.63 -14.26 -14.68
CA LEU A 11 -1.04 -15.06 -13.60
C LEU A 11 0.45 -14.76 -13.41
N LYS A 12 1.19 -14.49 -14.49
CA LYS A 12 2.60 -14.07 -14.40
C LYS A 12 2.73 -12.70 -13.74
N ALA A 13 1.88 -11.74 -14.09
CA ALA A 13 1.88 -10.39 -13.53
C ALA A 13 1.74 -10.37 -12.00
N VAL A 14 1.00 -11.32 -11.42
CA VAL A 14 0.81 -11.44 -9.96
C VAL A 14 1.68 -12.54 -9.32
N GLY A 15 2.62 -13.15 -10.06
CA GLY A 15 3.51 -14.20 -9.56
C GLY A 15 2.80 -15.51 -9.21
N MET A 16 1.69 -15.84 -9.89
CA MET A 16 0.88 -17.02 -9.62
C MET A 16 0.91 -18.07 -10.72
N TYR A 17 1.71 -17.91 -11.76
CA TYR A 17 1.74 -18.82 -12.90
C TYR A 17 2.08 -20.27 -12.54
N GLU A 18 3.01 -20.50 -11.63
CA GLU A 18 3.39 -21.84 -11.19
C GLU A 18 2.25 -22.57 -10.47
N TYR A 19 1.30 -21.83 -9.92
CA TYR A 19 0.14 -22.37 -9.21
C TYR A 19 -1.08 -22.60 -10.11
N ARG A 20 -0.99 -22.34 -11.43
CA ARG A 20 -2.13 -22.42 -12.38
C ARG A 20 -2.88 -23.74 -12.44
N LYS A 21 -2.24 -24.83 -12.02
CA LYS A 21 -2.84 -26.17 -11.95
C LYS A 21 -3.24 -26.60 -10.53
N HIS A 22 -3.02 -25.73 -9.53
CA HIS A 22 -3.39 -26.03 -8.16
C HIS A 22 -4.89 -25.84 -7.93
N SER A 23 -5.47 -26.72 -7.12
CA SER A 23 -6.84 -26.51 -6.64
C SER A 23 -6.88 -25.25 -5.76
N PRO A 24 -7.91 -24.38 -5.89
CA PRO A 24 -8.06 -23.19 -5.05
C PRO A 24 -8.01 -23.49 -3.55
N ASN A 25 -8.46 -24.67 -3.13
CA ASN A 25 -8.43 -25.07 -1.72
C ASN A 25 -7.01 -25.30 -1.15
N LYS A 26 -6.02 -25.47 -2.02
CA LYS A 26 -4.60 -25.64 -1.64
C LYS A 26 -3.82 -24.33 -1.63
N LEU A 27 -4.47 -23.22 -1.97
CA LEU A 27 -3.84 -21.89 -1.99
C LEU A 27 -4.02 -21.21 -0.65
N SER A 28 -2.99 -20.45 -0.22
CA SER A 28 -3.07 -19.54 0.93
C SER A 28 -4.04 -18.38 0.65
N GLY A 29 -4.44 -17.63 1.69
CA GLY A 29 -5.30 -16.45 1.55
C GLY A 29 -4.71 -15.43 0.57
N GLY A 30 -3.42 -15.09 0.72
CA GLY A 30 -2.73 -14.16 -0.18
C GLY A 30 -2.60 -14.68 -1.61
N GLN A 31 -2.41 -15.98 -1.79
CA GLN A 31 -2.41 -16.60 -3.11
C GLN A 31 -3.79 -16.54 -3.79
N LYS A 32 -4.87 -16.82 -3.05
CA LYS A 32 -6.24 -16.67 -3.55
C LYS A 32 -6.52 -15.23 -3.96
N GLN A 33 -6.12 -14.27 -3.15
CA GLN A 33 -6.30 -12.86 -3.44
C GLN A 33 -5.55 -12.43 -4.72
N ARG A 34 -4.31 -12.87 -4.89
CA ARG A 34 -3.56 -12.61 -6.13
C ARG A 34 -4.19 -13.26 -7.36
N VAL A 35 -4.74 -14.47 -7.23
CA VAL A 35 -5.51 -15.10 -8.33
C VAL A 35 -6.77 -14.29 -8.67
N SER A 36 -7.48 -13.76 -7.67
CA SER A 36 -8.62 -12.87 -7.91
C SER A 36 -8.20 -11.60 -8.66
N ILE A 37 -7.09 -11.00 -8.28
CA ILE A 37 -6.51 -9.83 -8.98
C ILE A 37 -6.14 -10.22 -10.43
N ALA A 38 -5.52 -11.38 -10.66
CA ALA A 38 -5.23 -11.87 -12.01
C ALA A 38 -6.48 -11.99 -12.88
N GLY A 39 -7.60 -12.45 -12.31
CA GLY A 39 -8.89 -12.51 -13.00
C GLY A 39 -9.39 -11.13 -13.47
N VAL A 40 -9.16 -10.08 -12.66
CA VAL A 40 -9.50 -8.70 -13.03
C VAL A 40 -8.55 -8.18 -14.11
N ILE A 41 -7.24 -8.43 -13.99
CA ILE A 41 -6.22 -8.02 -14.96
C ILE A 41 -6.48 -8.61 -16.34
N ALA A 42 -6.95 -9.86 -16.42
CA ALA A 42 -7.26 -10.53 -17.68
C ALA A 42 -8.32 -9.80 -18.53
N MET A 43 -9.06 -8.86 -17.93
CA MET A 43 -9.98 -7.97 -18.63
C MET A 43 -9.30 -6.73 -19.23
N HIS A 44 -7.99 -6.53 -19.02
CA HIS A 44 -7.21 -5.35 -19.41
C HIS A 44 -7.83 -4.02 -18.94
N PRO A 45 -8.14 -3.86 -17.65
CA PRO A 45 -8.75 -2.64 -17.15
C PRO A 45 -7.73 -1.49 -17.14
N LYS A 46 -8.21 -0.27 -17.31
CA LYS A 46 -7.40 0.94 -17.09
C LYS A 46 -7.30 1.34 -15.62
N CYS A 47 -8.24 0.87 -14.80
CA CYS A 47 -8.32 1.16 -13.38
C CYS A 47 -8.84 -0.06 -12.63
N ILE A 48 -8.26 -0.34 -11.47
CA ILE A 48 -8.68 -1.39 -10.54
C ILE A 48 -8.97 -0.73 -9.19
N VAL A 49 -10.16 -0.98 -8.64
CA VAL A 49 -10.52 -0.60 -7.27
C VAL A 49 -10.36 -1.84 -6.39
N MET A 50 -9.57 -1.71 -5.34
CA MET A 50 -9.30 -2.76 -4.36
C MET A 50 -9.84 -2.29 -3.00
N ASP A 51 -10.93 -2.91 -2.55
CA ASP A 51 -11.55 -2.60 -1.27
C ASP A 51 -11.06 -3.59 -0.21
N GLU A 52 -10.26 -3.10 0.73
CA GLU A 52 -9.61 -3.86 1.80
C GLU A 52 -8.98 -5.20 1.35
N PRO A 53 -8.16 -5.22 0.28
CA PRO A 53 -7.72 -6.48 -0.31
C PRO A 53 -6.82 -7.33 0.59
N THR A 54 -6.37 -6.76 1.70
CA THR A 54 -5.40 -7.37 2.63
C THR A 54 -5.96 -7.68 4.01
N ALA A 55 -7.24 -7.35 4.29
CA ALA A 55 -7.84 -7.42 5.62
C ALA A 55 -7.74 -8.82 6.28
N MET A 56 -7.84 -9.88 5.48
CA MET A 56 -7.84 -11.28 5.97
C MET A 56 -6.50 -12.00 5.77
N LEU A 57 -5.43 -11.25 5.52
CA LEU A 57 -4.12 -11.82 5.20
C LEU A 57 -3.13 -11.65 6.35
N ASP A 58 -2.23 -12.62 6.45
CA ASP A 58 -1.03 -12.52 7.29
C ASP A 58 -0.07 -11.43 6.74
N PRO A 59 0.91 -10.96 7.52
CA PRO A 59 1.82 -9.89 7.09
C PRO A 59 2.57 -10.17 5.79
N ASN A 60 2.91 -11.43 5.51
CA ASN A 60 3.57 -11.79 4.26
C ASN A 60 2.61 -11.73 3.06
N GLY A 61 1.40 -12.25 3.23
CA GLY A 61 0.34 -12.18 2.22
C GLY A 61 -0.02 -10.74 1.86
N ARG A 62 -0.08 -9.83 2.86
CA ARG A 62 -0.29 -8.38 2.62
C ARG A 62 0.79 -7.80 1.72
N LYS A 63 2.07 -8.02 2.07
CA LYS A 63 3.21 -7.53 1.28
C LYS A 63 3.18 -8.04 -0.16
N GLU A 64 2.78 -9.29 -0.37
CA GLU A 64 2.69 -9.90 -1.71
C GLU A 64 1.58 -9.25 -2.55
N VAL A 65 0.40 -9.01 -1.97
CA VAL A 65 -0.71 -8.33 -2.66
C VAL A 65 -0.35 -6.89 -3.01
N ILE A 66 0.22 -6.13 -2.08
CA ILE A 66 0.63 -4.74 -2.34
C ILE A 66 1.75 -4.68 -3.39
N ARG A 67 2.72 -5.61 -3.36
CA ARG A 67 3.73 -5.70 -4.43
C ARG A 67 3.11 -5.97 -5.80
N ALA A 68 2.14 -6.89 -5.88
CA ALA A 68 1.46 -7.17 -7.15
C ALA A 68 0.70 -5.94 -7.66
N ALA A 69 -0.03 -5.24 -6.78
CA ALA A 69 -0.73 -4.01 -7.13
C ALA A 69 0.23 -2.92 -7.64
N ARG A 70 1.37 -2.74 -6.98
CA ARG A 70 2.40 -1.79 -7.42
C ARG A 70 3.02 -2.17 -8.76
N ALA A 71 3.36 -3.44 -8.94
CA ALA A 71 3.91 -3.91 -10.21
C ALA A 71 2.95 -3.64 -11.39
N LEU A 72 1.64 -3.81 -11.18
CA LEU A 72 0.62 -3.46 -12.18
C LEU A 72 0.59 -1.96 -12.50
N ASN A 73 0.71 -1.11 -11.48
CA ASN A 73 0.78 0.32 -11.70
C ASN A 73 2.09 0.73 -12.39
N ASP A 74 3.22 0.24 -11.91
CA ASP A 74 4.56 0.63 -12.39
C ASP A 74 4.82 0.13 -13.82
N VAL A 75 4.47 -1.12 -14.12
CA VAL A 75 4.79 -1.80 -15.39
C VAL A 75 3.65 -1.67 -16.39
N GLU A 76 2.44 -2.05 -16.00
CA GLU A 76 1.27 -2.10 -16.90
C GLU A 76 0.51 -0.76 -16.97
N LYS A 77 0.91 0.24 -16.17
CA LYS A 77 0.29 1.57 -16.09
C LYS A 77 -1.21 1.53 -15.75
N VAL A 78 -1.63 0.50 -15.05
CA VAL A 78 -3.00 0.40 -14.53
C VAL A 78 -3.15 1.34 -13.32
N THR A 79 -4.19 2.17 -13.32
CA THR A 79 -4.51 2.98 -12.15
C THR A 79 -5.04 2.08 -11.03
N ILE A 80 -4.45 2.18 -9.84
CA ILE A 80 -4.90 1.43 -8.66
C ILE A 80 -5.53 2.39 -7.65
N ILE A 81 -6.78 2.12 -7.28
CA ILE A 81 -7.45 2.78 -6.16
C ILE A 81 -7.52 1.75 -5.03
N LEU A 82 -6.74 2.00 -3.97
CA LEU A 82 -6.66 1.12 -2.81
C LEU A 82 -7.43 1.75 -1.64
N ILE A 83 -8.42 1.03 -1.13
CA ILE A 83 -9.12 1.38 0.11
C ILE A 83 -8.57 0.47 1.19
N THR A 84 -7.95 1.04 2.21
CA THR A 84 -7.29 0.27 3.28
C THR A 84 -7.26 1.04 4.60
N PRO A 85 -7.41 0.37 5.76
CA PRO A 85 -7.16 0.95 7.06
C PRO A 85 -5.69 0.85 7.49
N TYR A 86 -4.81 0.27 6.68
CA TYR A 86 -3.41 0.02 7.04
C TYR A 86 -2.49 1.10 6.48
N MET A 87 -1.90 1.89 7.36
CA MET A 87 -1.08 3.04 6.98
C MET A 87 0.21 2.63 6.24
N GLU A 88 0.77 1.46 6.56
CA GLU A 88 1.94 0.91 5.87
C GLU A 88 1.71 0.59 4.39
N GLU A 89 0.45 0.42 3.99
CA GLU A 89 0.09 0.18 2.58
C GLU A 89 -0.01 1.50 1.80
N VAL A 90 -0.33 2.59 2.51
CA VAL A 90 -0.58 3.92 1.92
C VAL A 90 0.71 4.69 1.64
N ILE A 91 1.79 4.44 2.38
CA ILE A 91 3.06 5.21 2.29
C ILE A 91 3.69 5.22 0.89
N TYR A 92 3.31 4.28 0.03
CA TYR A 92 3.84 4.15 -1.33
C TYR A 92 2.86 4.64 -2.42
N ALA A 93 1.73 5.20 -2.05
CA ALA A 93 0.78 5.75 -3.00
C ALA A 93 1.28 7.07 -3.60
N ASP A 94 0.84 7.39 -4.81
CA ASP A 94 1.12 8.70 -5.43
C ASP A 94 0.26 9.78 -4.77
N LYS A 95 -0.97 9.42 -4.37
CA LYS A 95 -1.93 10.33 -3.77
C LYS A 95 -2.81 9.61 -2.74
N VAL A 96 -3.09 10.30 -1.66
CA VAL A 96 -3.94 9.83 -0.56
C VAL A 96 -5.16 10.72 -0.45
N PHE A 97 -6.31 10.10 -0.17
CA PHE A 97 -7.54 10.77 0.20
C PHE A 97 -7.98 10.20 1.55
N VAL A 98 -8.08 11.05 2.54
CA VAL A 98 -8.64 10.70 3.85
C VAL A 98 -10.13 11.03 3.82
N MET A 99 -10.95 10.03 4.11
CA MET A 99 -12.40 10.14 4.09
C MET A 99 -12.96 10.20 5.53
N ASP A 100 -13.80 11.17 5.81
CA ASP A 100 -14.61 11.24 7.04
C ASP A 100 -16.05 11.61 6.69
N LYS A 101 -17.00 10.88 7.24
CA LYS A 101 -18.46 11.11 7.09
C LYS A 101 -18.91 11.36 5.65
N GLY A 102 -18.32 10.64 4.70
CA GLY A 102 -18.68 10.75 3.28
C GLY A 102 -18.06 11.93 2.54
N ALA A 103 -17.15 12.68 3.16
CA ALA A 103 -16.41 13.78 2.55
C ALA A 103 -14.90 13.52 2.59
N ILE A 104 -14.16 14.19 1.72
CA ILE A 104 -12.70 14.20 1.76
C ILE A 104 -12.27 15.20 2.81
N ALA A 105 -11.67 14.72 3.91
CA ALA A 105 -11.13 15.55 4.98
C ALA A 105 -9.74 16.08 4.61
N LEU A 106 -8.86 15.21 4.13
CA LEU A 106 -7.50 15.55 3.70
C LEU A 106 -7.20 14.93 2.34
N SER A 107 -6.36 15.56 1.54
CA SER A 107 -5.80 14.92 0.35
C SER A 107 -4.43 15.49 0.02
N GLY A 108 -3.52 14.66 -0.48
CA GLY A 108 -2.16 15.03 -0.84
C GLY A 108 -1.30 13.81 -1.10
N THR A 109 0.01 14.01 -1.19
CA THR A 109 0.98 12.91 -1.14
C THR A 109 0.98 12.26 0.24
N PRO A 110 1.46 11.03 0.39
CA PRO A 110 1.60 10.41 1.72
C PRO A 110 2.36 11.31 2.72
N LYS A 111 3.44 11.97 2.30
CA LYS A 111 4.21 12.88 3.15
C LYS A 111 3.39 14.06 3.64
N GLU A 112 2.63 14.69 2.77
CA GLU A 112 1.74 15.80 3.13
C GLU A 112 0.67 15.34 4.09
N VAL A 113 -0.06 14.26 3.77
CA VAL A 113 -1.16 13.77 4.60
C VAL A 113 -0.67 13.32 5.98
N PHE A 114 0.39 12.52 6.05
CA PHE A 114 0.92 12.05 7.33
C PHE A 114 1.70 13.09 8.13
N SER A 115 1.97 14.27 7.58
CA SER A 115 2.46 15.42 8.37
C SER A 115 1.40 16.01 9.29
N HIS A 116 0.10 15.81 9.00
CA HIS A 116 -1.05 16.26 9.78
C HIS A 116 -1.39 15.28 10.92
N VAL A 117 -0.40 14.90 11.74
CA VAL A 117 -0.52 13.84 12.77
C VAL A 117 -1.69 14.09 13.72
N GLU A 118 -1.85 15.31 14.23
CA GLU A 118 -2.89 15.62 15.21
C GLU A 118 -4.29 15.58 14.57
N GLU A 119 -4.44 16.09 13.35
CA GLU A 119 -5.71 16.06 12.62
C GLU A 119 -6.13 14.62 12.28
N LEU A 120 -5.18 13.77 11.88
CA LEU A 120 -5.44 12.34 11.66
C LEU A 120 -5.89 11.63 12.94
N LYS A 121 -5.28 11.96 14.10
CA LYS A 121 -5.73 11.43 15.40
C LYS A 121 -7.15 11.87 15.76
N GLU A 122 -7.51 13.12 15.49
CA GLU A 122 -8.90 13.61 15.70
C GLU A 122 -9.90 12.83 14.84
N LEU A 123 -9.49 12.45 13.62
CA LEU A 123 -10.26 11.58 12.72
C LEU A 123 -10.20 10.09 13.13
N ARG A 124 -9.55 9.75 14.25
CA ARG A 124 -9.34 8.37 14.74
C ARG A 124 -8.56 7.49 13.76
N LEU A 125 -7.66 8.09 13.01
CA LEU A 125 -6.75 7.41 12.12
C LEU A 125 -5.34 7.38 12.73
N ASP A 126 -4.64 6.27 12.51
CA ASP A 126 -3.24 6.15 12.86
C ASP A 126 -2.34 6.78 11.79
N VAL A 127 -1.07 6.95 12.15
CA VAL A 127 0.01 7.27 11.23
C VAL A 127 1.08 6.15 11.32
N PRO A 128 1.99 6.02 10.34
CA PRO A 128 3.10 5.08 10.47
C PRO A 128 3.84 5.27 11.81
N GLN A 129 4.22 4.18 12.46
CA GLN A 129 4.86 4.24 13.78
C GLN A 129 6.09 5.16 13.80
N VAL A 130 6.89 5.12 12.73
CA VAL A 130 8.07 5.97 12.60
C VAL A 130 7.71 7.45 12.46
N THR A 131 6.60 7.77 11.80
CA THR A 131 6.07 9.14 11.69
C THR A 131 5.65 9.66 13.06
N MET A 132 4.97 8.82 13.85
CA MET A 132 4.58 9.14 15.22
C MET A 132 5.81 9.41 16.08
N LEU A 133 6.82 8.52 16.01
CA LEU A 133 8.07 8.69 16.76
C LEU A 133 8.77 10.01 16.39
N ALA A 134 8.90 10.30 15.10
CA ALA A 134 9.52 11.53 14.64
C ALA A 134 8.76 12.78 15.13
N HIS A 135 7.44 12.74 15.11
CA HIS A 135 6.58 13.80 15.60
C HIS A 135 6.75 14.04 17.10
N GLU A 136 6.78 13.00 17.92
CA GLU A 136 6.99 13.14 19.36
C GLU A 136 8.41 13.64 19.71
N LEU A 137 9.44 13.17 19.02
CA LEU A 137 10.81 13.67 19.21
C LEU A 137 10.94 15.16 18.77
N LYS A 138 10.25 15.55 17.71
CA LYS A 138 10.19 16.96 17.30
C LYS A 138 9.56 17.85 18.36
N LYS A 139 8.49 17.39 19.04
CA LYS A 139 7.89 18.11 20.19
C LYS A 139 8.86 18.27 21.36
N GLN A 140 9.80 17.33 21.52
CA GLN A 140 10.86 17.41 22.51
C GLN A 140 12.06 18.26 22.08
N GLY A 141 12.01 18.90 20.91
CA GLY A 141 13.02 19.84 20.44
C GLY A 141 14.05 19.27 19.46
N LEU A 142 13.92 18.01 19.00
CA LEU A 142 14.76 17.50 17.92
C LEU A 142 14.39 18.15 16.58
N ALA A 143 15.40 18.57 15.81
CA ALA A 143 15.21 19.20 14.49
C ALA A 143 14.94 18.16 13.41
N LEU A 144 13.81 17.44 13.50
CA LEU A 144 13.36 16.47 12.52
C LEU A 144 12.38 17.09 11.52
N PRO A 145 12.45 16.75 10.22
CA PRO A 145 11.46 17.17 9.25
C PRO A 145 10.10 16.49 9.48
N ASP A 146 9.04 17.11 8.95
CA ASP A 146 7.73 16.47 8.89
C ASP A 146 7.68 15.44 7.74
N GLY A 147 6.72 14.50 7.81
CA GLY A 147 6.47 13.54 6.75
C GLY A 147 7.54 12.45 6.60
N ILE A 148 8.22 12.08 7.67
CA ILE A 148 9.04 10.86 7.71
C ILE A 148 8.09 9.66 7.67
N LEU A 149 8.24 8.80 6.66
CA LEU A 149 7.34 7.67 6.44
C LEU A 149 7.99 6.31 6.67
N THR A 150 9.32 6.23 6.56
CA THR A 150 10.06 4.97 6.66
C THR A 150 11.14 5.03 7.73
N VAL A 151 11.50 3.84 8.24
CA VAL A 151 12.61 3.70 9.19
C VAL A 151 13.92 4.20 8.59
N ASP A 152 14.14 3.93 7.31
CA ASP A 152 15.37 4.36 6.61
C ASP A 152 15.46 5.89 6.52
N GLU A 153 14.36 6.58 6.20
CA GLU A 153 14.29 8.04 6.25
C GLU A 153 14.60 8.57 7.65
N PHE A 154 13.99 7.97 8.68
CA PHE A 154 14.20 8.37 10.06
C PHE A 154 15.67 8.21 10.48
N VAL A 155 16.26 7.05 10.19
CA VAL A 155 17.68 6.78 10.49
C VAL A 155 18.60 7.77 9.76
N ALA A 156 18.30 8.10 8.51
CA ALA A 156 19.08 9.08 7.75
C ALA A 156 19.04 10.47 8.40
N GLU A 157 17.88 10.93 8.85
CA GLU A 157 17.74 12.22 9.53
C GLU A 157 18.40 12.20 10.92
N MET A 158 18.28 11.12 11.67
CA MET A 158 18.95 10.98 12.96
C MET A 158 20.48 11.00 12.84
N LYS A 159 21.04 10.39 11.80
CA LYS A 159 22.49 10.46 11.52
C LYS A 159 22.95 11.89 11.25
N LYS A 160 22.18 12.69 10.52
CA LYS A 160 22.50 14.12 10.30
C LYS A 160 22.55 14.91 11.60
N ILE A 161 21.59 14.67 12.51
CA ILE A 161 21.49 15.36 13.79
C ILE A 161 22.61 14.92 14.75
N THR A 162 22.96 13.64 14.77
CA THR A 162 23.95 13.08 15.71
C THR A 162 25.39 13.15 15.21
N GLY A 163 25.61 13.55 13.94
CA GLY A 163 26.94 13.64 13.33
C GLY A 163 27.62 12.29 13.08
N ARG A 164 26.85 11.20 12.94
CA ARG A 164 27.33 9.83 12.74
C ARG A 164 26.94 9.29 11.37
#